data_30653cb1d6aec18d3c04073284d9710e
#
_entry.id   30653cb1d6aec18d3c04073284d9710e
#
_cell.length_a   1.000
_cell.length_b   1.000
_cell.length_c   1.000
_cell.angle_alpha   90.00
_cell.angle_beta   90.00
_cell.angle_gamma   90.00
#
_symmetry.space_group_name_H-M   'P 1'
#
loop_
_entity.id
_entity.type
_entity.pdbx_description
1 polymer ?
#
loop_
_entity_poly.entity_id
_entity_poly.type
_entity_poly.pdbx_seq_one_letter_code
_entity_poly.pdbx_strand_id
1 'polypeptide(L)'
;MSPEKRRSLLGEDVVGRLGTEAGLSREDALLYLNLLKSGHVPSSQEKKHSALLARGMAIISGDGKRIVPVHPRLGIANYYRTWREAMVREMNERRMRVDRLILELIPVYEAAIEKSMGAGGG
;
A
#
# COMPACT_ATOMS: atom_id res chain seq x y z
N MET A 1 -19.37 22.33 -10.34
CA MET A 1 -19.73 21.37 -9.28
C MET A 1 -20.25 22.12 -8.05
N SER A 2 -21.35 21.68 -7.47
CA SER A 2 -21.94 22.32 -6.29
C SER A 2 -21.07 22.05 -5.05
N PRO A 3 -21.12 22.91 -4.01
CA PRO A 3 -20.39 22.66 -2.77
C PRO A 3 -20.76 21.34 -2.11
N GLU A 4 -22.01 20.92 -2.23
CA GLU A 4 -22.47 19.63 -1.67
C GLU A 4 -21.80 18.45 -2.34
N LYS A 5 -21.67 18.48 -3.68
CA LYS A 5 -20.97 17.43 -4.41
C LYS A 5 -19.47 17.39 -4.06
N ARG A 6 -18.85 18.55 -3.84
CA ARG A 6 -17.47 18.61 -3.40
C ARG A 6 -17.28 17.95 -2.02
N ARG A 7 -18.20 18.22 -1.09
CA ARG A 7 -18.17 17.61 0.24
C ARG A 7 -18.35 16.09 0.15
N SER A 8 -19.26 15.64 -0.70
CA SER A 8 -19.49 14.22 -0.93
C SER A 8 -18.25 13.52 -1.46
N LEU A 9 -17.51 14.17 -2.39
CA LEU A 9 -16.28 13.61 -2.95
C LEU A 9 -15.17 13.48 -1.91
N LEU A 10 -15.21 14.27 -0.82
CA LEU A 10 -14.22 14.20 0.26
C LEU A 10 -14.68 13.33 1.42
N GLY A 11 -15.75 12.52 1.24
CA GLY A 11 -16.31 11.65 2.27
C GLY A 11 -15.92 10.19 2.09
N GLU A 12 -16.83 9.31 2.51
CA GLU A 12 -16.59 7.86 2.57
C GLU A 12 -16.20 7.24 1.21
N ASP A 13 -16.75 7.75 0.12
CA ASP A 13 -16.44 7.24 -1.22
C ASP A 13 -14.96 7.42 -1.54
N VAL A 14 -14.42 8.62 -1.27
CA VAL A 14 -13.01 8.92 -1.54
C VAL A 14 -12.11 8.11 -0.61
N VAL A 15 -12.49 7.95 0.66
CA VAL A 15 -11.75 7.11 1.61
C VAL A 15 -11.63 5.68 1.08
N GLY A 16 -12.75 5.11 0.62
CA GLY A 16 -12.75 3.76 0.05
C GLY A 16 -11.88 3.65 -1.19
N ARG A 17 -11.94 4.63 -2.08
CA ARG A 17 -11.14 4.64 -3.31
C ARG A 17 -9.65 4.82 -3.04
N LEU A 18 -9.28 5.65 -2.08
CA LEU A 18 -7.88 5.78 -1.67
C LEU A 18 -7.33 4.44 -1.16
N GLY A 19 -8.16 3.67 -0.47
CA GLY A 19 -7.78 2.33 -0.02
C GLY A 19 -7.61 1.35 -1.16
N THR A 20 -8.62 1.23 -2.03
CA THR A 20 -8.60 0.24 -3.12
C THR A 20 -7.60 0.59 -4.22
N GLU A 21 -7.46 1.86 -4.56
CA GLU A 21 -6.64 2.28 -5.70
C GLU A 21 -5.20 2.63 -5.30
N ALA A 22 -5.00 3.23 -4.14
CA ALA A 22 -3.68 3.71 -3.74
C ALA A 22 -3.09 3.00 -2.52
N GLY A 23 -3.85 2.10 -1.91
CA GLY A 23 -3.36 1.29 -0.79
C GLY A 23 -3.35 1.98 0.57
N LEU A 24 -3.99 3.14 0.70
CA LEU A 24 -4.06 3.82 2.00
C LEU A 24 -4.93 3.04 2.97
N SER A 25 -4.49 2.97 4.24
CA SER A 25 -5.37 2.51 5.30
C SER A 25 -6.50 3.53 5.47
N ARG A 26 -7.62 3.08 6.03
CA ARG A 26 -8.74 3.98 6.31
C ARG A 26 -8.32 5.14 7.21
N GLU A 27 -7.52 4.85 8.23
CA GLU A 27 -7.00 5.85 9.16
C GLU A 27 -6.15 6.90 8.43
N ASP A 28 -5.20 6.47 7.63
CA ASP A 28 -4.33 7.37 6.88
C ASP A 28 -5.12 8.22 5.89
N ALA A 29 -6.09 7.62 5.21
CA ALA A 29 -6.95 8.34 4.28
C ALA A 29 -7.74 9.45 4.99
N LEU A 30 -8.32 9.15 6.15
CA LEU A 30 -9.06 10.12 6.94
C LEU A 30 -8.16 11.25 7.44
N LEU A 31 -6.97 10.91 7.93
CA LEU A 31 -6.01 11.90 8.40
C LEU A 31 -5.58 12.84 7.27
N TYR A 32 -5.29 12.28 6.11
CA TYR A 32 -4.87 13.08 4.96
C TYR A 32 -5.99 14.00 4.49
N LEU A 33 -7.22 13.49 4.37
CA LEU A 33 -8.38 14.31 3.98
C LEU A 33 -8.64 15.43 4.98
N ASN A 34 -8.47 15.16 6.27
CA ASN A 34 -8.62 16.19 7.30
C ASN A 34 -7.52 17.26 7.16
N LEU A 35 -6.29 16.88 6.87
CA LEU A 35 -5.23 17.84 6.59
C LEU A 35 -5.56 18.71 5.38
N LEU A 36 -6.08 18.11 4.31
CA LEU A 36 -6.47 18.87 3.12
C LEU A 36 -7.57 19.88 3.42
N LYS A 37 -8.52 19.53 4.28
CA LYS A 37 -9.62 20.41 4.66
C LYS A 37 -9.16 21.54 5.56
N SER A 38 -8.33 21.25 6.56
CA SER A 38 -7.88 22.24 7.53
C SER A 38 -6.66 23.04 7.07
N GLY A 39 -5.88 22.49 6.14
CA GLY A 39 -4.65 23.10 5.65
C GLY A 39 -3.44 22.83 6.53
N HIS A 40 -3.64 22.57 7.79
CA HIS A 40 -2.56 22.24 8.72
C HIS A 40 -3.11 21.71 10.05
N VAL A 41 -2.25 21.07 10.82
CA VAL A 41 -2.49 20.72 12.22
C VAL A 41 -1.23 21.06 13.02
N PRO A 42 -1.34 21.22 14.34
CA PRO A 42 -0.14 21.48 15.15
C PRO A 42 0.86 20.34 15.10
N SER A 43 2.15 20.66 15.16
CA SER A 43 3.22 19.65 15.18
C SER A 43 3.15 18.72 16.39
N SER A 44 2.41 19.12 17.44
CA SER A 44 2.14 18.25 18.59
C SER A 44 1.41 16.97 18.20
N GLN A 45 0.78 16.92 17.03
CA GLN A 45 0.10 15.73 16.50
C GLN A 45 1.00 14.87 15.61
N GLU A 46 2.30 15.05 15.68
CA GLU A 46 3.27 14.33 14.84
C GLU A 46 3.14 12.81 14.95
N LYS A 47 2.95 12.27 16.15
CA LYS A 47 2.80 10.82 16.34
C LYS A 47 1.60 10.26 15.59
N LYS A 48 0.49 10.97 15.65
CA LYS A 48 -0.74 10.58 14.96
C LYS A 48 -0.57 10.58 13.45
N HIS A 49 0.27 11.46 12.93
CA HIS A 49 0.51 11.64 11.50
C HIS A 49 1.82 11.01 11.01
N SER A 50 2.43 10.15 11.83
CA SER A 50 3.75 9.58 11.51
C SER A 50 3.80 8.82 10.19
N ALA A 51 2.75 8.07 9.85
CA ALA A 51 2.70 7.33 8.58
C ALA A 51 2.64 8.28 7.39
N LEU A 52 1.87 9.34 7.47
CA LEU A 52 1.78 10.35 6.41
C LEU A 52 3.12 11.06 6.21
N LEU A 53 3.79 11.41 7.30
CA LEU A 53 5.11 12.06 7.25
C LEU A 53 6.15 11.11 6.64
N ALA A 54 6.17 9.86 7.08
CA ALA A 54 7.13 8.87 6.60
C ALA A 54 6.95 8.55 5.11
N ARG A 55 5.73 8.62 4.61
CA ARG A 55 5.42 8.27 3.23
C ARG A 55 5.32 9.46 2.27
N GLY A 56 5.66 10.64 2.74
CA GLY A 56 5.70 11.82 1.88
C GLY A 56 4.35 12.42 1.53
N MET A 57 3.33 12.19 2.36
CA MET A 57 2.01 12.80 2.19
C MET A 57 1.83 14.07 3.00
N ALA A 58 2.67 14.28 3.99
CA ALA A 58 2.66 15.47 4.84
C ALA A 58 4.10 15.85 5.17
N ILE A 59 4.32 17.10 5.50
CA ILE A 59 5.62 17.60 5.94
C ILE A 59 5.44 18.54 7.13
N ILE A 60 6.50 18.69 7.89
CA ILE A 60 6.54 19.68 8.97
C ILE A 60 6.94 21.03 8.34
N SER A 61 6.22 22.10 8.70
CA SER A 61 6.50 23.43 8.18
C SER A 61 7.90 23.90 8.60
N GLY A 62 8.44 24.90 7.87
CA GLY A 62 9.79 25.40 8.10
C GLY A 62 10.05 25.93 9.52
N ASP A 63 8.99 26.41 10.19
CA ASP A 63 9.08 26.88 11.58
C ASP A 63 8.94 25.75 12.61
N GLY A 64 8.69 24.51 12.15
CA GLY A 64 8.55 23.36 13.02
C GLY A 64 7.24 23.28 13.82
N LYS A 65 6.32 24.20 13.59
CA LYS A 65 5.12 24.34 14.42
C LYS A 65 3.88 23.64 13.88
N ARG A 66 3.88 23.30 12.59
CA ARG A 66 2.68 22.76 11.92
C ARG A 66 3.05 21.58 11.04
N ILE A 67 2.06 20.71 10.86
CA ILE A 67 2.11 19.64 9.85
C ILE A 67 1.20 20.10 8.73
N VAL A 68 1.70 20.13 7.51
CA VAL A 68 0.95 20.56 6.33
C VAL A 68 0.88 19.42 5.32
N PRO A 69 -0.23 19.33 4.56
CA PRO A 69 -0.33 18.26 3.55
C PRO A 69 0.56 18.56 2.36
N VAL A 70 1.12 17.50 1.79
CA VAL A 70 1.75 17.60 0.47
C VAL A 70 0.63 17.57 -0.56
N HIS A 71 0.81 18.31 -1.66
CA HIS A 71 -0.17 18.35 -2.73
C HIS A 71 -0.57 16.92 -3.14
N PRO A 72 -1.87 16.64 -3.39
CA PRO A 72 -2.32 15.28 -3.71
C PRO A 72 -1.57 14.61 -4.86
N ARG A 73 -1.18 15.38 -5.86
CA ARG A 73 -0.41 14.87 -7.00
C ARG A 73 0.89 14.19 -6.57
N LEU A 74 1.55 14.74 -5.55
CA LEU A 74 2.79 14.18 -5.02
C LEU A 74 2.54 13.25 -3.84
N GLY A 75 1.65 13.66 -2.92
CA GLY A 75 1.40 12.90 -1.70
C GLY A 75 0.82 11.53 -1.96
N ILE A 76 -0.21 11.46 -2.78
CA ILE A 76 -0.85 10.18 -3.11
C ILE A 76 0.11 9.31 -3.94
N ALA A 77 0.83 9.92 -4.88
CA ALA A 77 1.82 9.19 -5.68
C ALA A 77 2.94 8.62 -4.81
N ASN A 78 3.40 9.38 -3.80
CA ASN A 78 4.42 8.91 -2.86
C ASN A 78 3.93 7.71 -2.05
N TYR A 79 2.71 7.78 -1.55
CA TYR A 79 2.13 6.68 -0.77
C TYR A 79 1.95 5.44 -1.65
N TYR A 80 1.39 5.60 -2.84
CA TYR A 80 1.20 4.52 -3.80
C TYR A 80 2.53 3.83 -4.13
N ARG A 81 3.58 4.62 -4.38
CA ARG A 81 4.90 4.06 -4.68
C ARG A 81 5.43 3.21 -3.53
N THR A 82 5.32 3.70 -2.31
CA THR A 82 5.75 2.96 -1.12
C THR A 82 4.98 1.65 -0.96
N TRP A 83 3.66 1.71 -1.14
CA TRP A 83 2.79 0.55 -1.09
C TRP A 83 3.15 -0.47 -2.17
N ARG A 84 3.35 0.00 -3.40
CA ARG A 84 3.73 -0.83 -4.53
C ARG A 84 5.07 -1.53 -4.29
N GLU A 85 6.06 -0.81 -3.79
CA GLU A 85 7.37 -1.38 -3.47
C GLU A 85 7.27 -2.48 -2.42
N ALA A 86 6.45 -2.27 -1.39
CA ALA A 86 6.21 -3.29 -0.37
C ALA A 86 5.54 -4.53 -0.95
N MET A 87 4.56 -4.35 -1.84
CA MET A 87 3.87 -5.46 -2.50
C MET A 87 4.79 -6.23 -3.44
N VAL A 88 5.63 -5.53 -4.19
CA VAL A 88 6.61 -6.17 -5.08
C VAL A 88 7.58 -7.02 -4.27
N ARG A 89 8.03 -6.50 -3.12
CA ARG A 89 8.94 -7.23 -2.24
C ARG A 89 8.27 -8.50 -1.70
N GLU A 90 7.03 -8.40 -1.24
CA GLU A 90 6.26 -9.55 -0.76
C GLU A 90 6.06 -10.59 -1.87
N MET A 91 5.72 -10.16 -3.08
CA MET A 91 5.55 -11.07 -4.21
C MET A 91 6.84 -11.78 -4.59
N ASN A 92 7.97 -11.07 -4.52
CA ASN A 92 9.27 -11.69 -4.76
C ASN A 92 9.61 -12.75 -3.71
N GLU A 93 9.30 -12.50 -2.45
CA GLU A 93 9.48 -13.47 -1.38
C GLU A 93 8.60 -14.70 -1.60
N ARG A 94 7.36 -14.49 -2.01
CA ARG A 94 6.43 -15.59 -2.36
C ARG A 94 6.98 -16.40 -3.52
N ARG A 95 7.51 -15.74 -4.54
CA ARG A 95 8.09 -16.40 -5.69
C ARG A 95 9.21 -17.35 -5.26
N MET A 96 10.07 -16.91 -4.36
CA MET A 96 11.13 -17.75 -3.82
C MET A 96 10.59 -18.99 -3.13
N ARG A 97 9.51 -18.84 -2.37
CA ARG A 97 8.86 -19.98 -1.71
C ARG A 97 8.21 -20.92 -2.72
N VAL A 98 7.58 -20.37 -3.76
CA VAL A 98 7.01 -21.17 -4.85
C VAL A 98 8.10 -21.94 -5.57
N ASP A 99 9.21 -21.31 -5.90
CA ASP A 99 10.36 -21.97 -6.55
C ASP A 99 10.88 -23.12 -5.71
N ARG A 100 10.94 -22.95 -4.39
CA ARG A 100 11.36 -24.00 -3.47
C ARG A 100 10.37 -25.18 -3.49
N LEU A 101 9.07 -24.91 -3.50
CA LEU A 101 8.04 -25.94 -3.61
C LEU A 101 8.18 -26.72 -4.92
N ILE A 102 8.48 -26.03 -6.02
CA ILE A 102 8.71 -26.68 -7.31
C ILE A 102 9.88 -27.67 -7.19
N LEU A 103 10.97 -27.22 -6.59
CA LEU A 103 12.15 -28.09 -6.39
C LEU A 103 11.83 -29.30 -5.51
N GLU A 104 10.96 -29.15 -4.53
CA GLU A 104 10.53 -30.26 -3.67
C GLU A 104 9.63 -31.26 -4.41
N LEU A 105 8.84 -30.77 -5.38
CA LEU A 105 7.87 -31.61 -6.09
C LEU A 105 8.47 -32.30 -7.32
N ILE A 106 9.54 -31.79 -7.90
CA ILE A 106 10.18 -32.40 -9.05
C ILE A 106 10.57 -33.87 -8.80
N PRO A 107 11.25 -34.20 -7.70
CA PRO A 107 11.60 -35.60 -7.43
C PRO A 107 10.37 -36.51 -7.26
N VAL A 108 9.29 -35.99 -6.69
CA VAL A 108 8.04 -36.74 -6.54
C VAL A 108 7.46 -37.09 -7.91
N TYR A 109 7.43 -36.10 -8.81
CA TYR A 109 6.97 -36.30 -10.17
C TYR A 109 7.86 -37.28 -10.93
N GLU A 110 9.18 -37.14 -10.85
CA GLU A 110 10.14 -38.02 -11.52
C GLU A 110 10.00 -39.47 -11.03
N ALA A 111 9.83 -39.66 -9.72
CA ALA A 111 9.65 -40.99 -9.15
C ALA A 111 8.34 -41.63 -9.63
N ALA A 112 7.26 -40.85 -9.74
CA ALA A 112 5.98 -41.33 -10.23
C ALA A 112 6.05 -41.74 -11.71
N ILE A 113 6.74 -40.96 -12.54
CA ILE A 113 6.93 -41.27 -13.96
C ILE A 113 7.78 -42.52 -14.12
N GLU A 114 8.90 -42.62 -13.40
CA GLU A 114 9.79 -43.79 -13.43
C GLU A 114 9.05 -45.06 -13.00
N LYS A 115 8.25 -44.99 -11.93
CA LYS A 115 7.45 -46.11 -11.46
C LYS A 115 6.41 -46.52 -12.49
N SER A 116 5.75 -45.55 -13.11
CA SER A 116 4.73 -45.79 -14.15
C SER A 116 5.36 -46.47 -15.38
N MET A 117 6.54 -46.00 -15.83
CA MET A 117 7.26 -46.56 -16.96
C MET A 117 7.77 -47.95 -16.65
N GLY A 118 8.30 -48.15 -15.43
CA GLY A 118 8.75 -49.49 -14.99
C GLY A 118 7.62 -50.48 -14.95
N ALA A 119 6.46 -50.11 -14.44
CA ALA A 119 5.28 -50.96 -14.41
C ALA A 119 4.76 -51.26 -15.82
N GLY A 120 4.82 -50.32 -16.72
CA GLY A 120 4.40 -50.50 -18.11
C GLY A 120 5.43 -51.30 -18.96
N GLY A 121 6.69 -51.25 -18.58
CA GLY A 121 7.77 -51.97 -19.27
C GLY A 121 7.94 -53.42 -18.81
N GLY A 122 7.32 -53.72 -17.69
CA GLY A 122 7.36 -55.09 -17.15
C GLY A 122 6.34 -55.95 -17.80
#